data_f35497047e75cf2f58f9828e11c07afe
#
_entry.id   f35497047e75cf2f58f9828e11c07afe
#
_cell.length_a   1.000
_cell.length_b   1.000
_cell.length_c   1.000
_cell.angle_alpha   90.00
_cell.angle_beta   90.00
_cell.angle_gamma   90.00
#
_symmetry.space_group_name_H-M   'P 1'
#
loop_
_entity.id
_entity.type
_entity.pdbx_description
1 polymer ?
#
loop_
_entity_poly.entity_id
_entity_poly.type
_entity_poly.pdbx_seq_one_letter_code
_entity_poly.pdbx_strand_id
1 'polypeptide(L)'
;MRRFIGTIGVVALFGIVSATEPAKTPPIEILIQQLGEPRFEDRERASFGLRNLGTFAIPALKQAVEQSTDAEVRDRAETLLIQLGKMAESERYLVAKTIALDYRNIPVSAVVADFAKKTGINLILVVGKVKEPNRIVTVTSNQLPIWQALDAICLATGLCEDHRTELPLPKNASANSTSYYSNGRAMRMSWNEDGNNRNPLTPGTAPILLIDGKGERLASQATGPVRVLSLPAHFPGNRITRGAGRVQICLDVAPLPGLNWQGASNVRVTRATDEDGRPLFADLIPEHEYNLNNYGNWGWGGRVVMMGVGGGQFMQVFDGDNGGNPQVQTTAPNPRLAPLAMRTDDRSIRRLQRLEGVVSGDIHVPNVPIVTIDQMANSVGKSTEGPYSSKLTVSEYTMQKDGSTTVHIRGETMQQWVLQQMMGGRAIPPEALNIGNLINTVKFYDAQGKVLPAPQQTATNYSGDGWRQTIDVTLKFPKSSTLGVPTKIVQTGTKVVSVDVPFQLENVKLP
;
A
#
# COMPACT_ATOMS: atom_id res chain seq x y z
N MET A 1 -32.40 -40.02 67.16
CA MET A 1 -31.63 -39.20 66.23
C MET A 1 -32.03 -39.60 64.77
N ARG A 2 -32.94 -38.84 64.22
CA ARG A 2 -33.39 -39.07 62.78
C ARG A 2 -32.82 -37.94 61.92
N ARG A 3 -31.98 -38.30 60.93
CA ARG A 3 -31.46 -37.36 59.93
C ARG A 3 -32.46 -37.20 58.81
N PHE A 4 -32.95 -35.99 58.57
CA PHE A 4 -33.68 -35.59 57.37
C PHE A 4 -32.68 -35.25 56.27
N ILE A 5 -32.80 -35.91 55.14
CA ILE A 5 -32.12 -35.59 53.92
C ILE A 5 -33.10 -34.80 53.05
N GLY A 6 -32.88 -33.51 52.90
CA GLY A 6 -33.65 -32.65 52.02
C GLY A 6 -33.07 -32.71 50.58
N THR A 7 -33.85 -33.19 49.66
CA THR A 7 -33.51 -33.21 48.23
C THR A 7 -33.87 -31.86 47.62
N ILE A 8 -32.86 -31.08 47.19
CA ILE A 8 -33.07 -29.84 46.45
C ILE A 8 -33.16 -30.19 44.96
N GLY A 9 -34.37 -30.08 44.41
CA GLY A 9 -34.60 -30.20 42.97
C GLY A 9 -34.14 -28.93 42.24
N VAL A 10 -33.12 -29.05 41.42
CA VAL A 10 -32.72 -28.02 40.48
C VAL A 10 -33.60 -28.10 39.22
N VAL A 11 -34.51 -27.16 39.05
CA VAL A 11 -35.28 -26.97 37.85
C VAL A 11 -34.39 -26.25 36.85
N ALA A 12 -33.85 -26.97 35.87
CA ALA A 12 -33.14 -26.40 34.72
C ALA A 12 -34.16 -25.81 33.73
N LEU A 13 -34.30 -24.49 33.72
CA LEU A 13 -35.00 -23.78 32.64
C LEU A 13 -34.12 -23.81 31.41
N PHE A 14 -34.42 -24.73 30.51
CA PHE A 14 -33.91 -24.68 29.14
C PHE A 14 -34.59 -23.51 28.38
N GLY A 15 -33.92 -22.38 28.31
CA GLY A 15 -34.25 -21.31 27.41
C GLY A 15 -34.03 -21.80 25.98
N ILE A 16 -35.11 -21.98 25.22
CA ILE A 16 -35.05 -22.22 23.79
C ILE A 16 -34.52 -20.94 23.15
N VAL A 17 -33.21 -20.89 22.90
CA VAL A 17 -32.63 -19.93 21.98
C VAL A 17 -33.10 -20.31 20.59
N SER A 18 -34.12 -19.64 20.09
CA SER A 18 -34.51 -19.73 18.68
C SER A 18 -33.32 -19.30 17.85
N ALA A 19 -32.60 -20.25 17.28
CA ALA A 19 -31.62 -19.98 16.25
C ALA A 19 -32.38 -19.34 15.08
N THR A 20 -32.26 -18.05 14.94
CA THR A 20 -32.70 -17.33 13.75
C THR A 20 -31.92 -17.92 12.59
N GLU A 21 -32.57 -18.64 11.68
CA GLU A 21 -31.94 -19.10 10.44
C GLU A 21 -31.26 -17.90 9.76
N PRO A 22 -30.01 -18.06 9.29
CA PRO A 22 -29.37 -16.99 8.55
C PRO A 22 -30.24 -16.68 7.34
N ALA A 23 -30.71 -15.43 7.26
CA ALA A 23 -31.56 -14.96 6.17
C ALA A 23 -30.88 -15.35 4.85
N LYS A 24 -31.53 -16.19 4.04
CA LYS A 24 -31.06 -16.59 2.71
C LYS A 24 -30.79 -15.32 1.92
N THR A 25 -29.55 -15.12 1.51
CA THR A 25 -29.18 -14.00 0.61
C THR A 25 -30.06 -14.09 -0.63
N PRO A 26 -30.78 -13.01 -1.01
CA PRO A 26 -31.59 -13.03 -2.21
C PRO A 26 -30.76 -13.37 -3.45
N PRO A 27 -31.34 -14.01 -4.47
CA PRO A 27 -30.68 -14.23 -5.75
C PRO A 27 -30.12 -12.93 -6.33
N ILE A 28 -29.01 -13.02 -7.04
CA ILE A 28 -28.29 -11.85 -7.57
C ILE A 28 -29.18 -10.99 -8.45
N GLU A 29 -30.04 -11.62 -9.24
CA GLU A 29 -30.98 -10.97 -10.15
C GLU A 29 -31.98 -10.09 -9.39
N ILE A 30 -32.46 -10.54 -8.24
CA ILE A 30 -33.37 -9.78 -7.38
C ILE A 30 -32.64 -8.57 -6.80
N LEU A 31 -31.40 -8.74 -6.34
CA LEU A 31 -30.59 -7.64 -5.83
C LEU A 31 -30.32 -6.58 -6.92
N ILE A 32 -30.10 -6.99 -8.16
CA ILE A 32 -29.92 -6.08 -9.29
C ILE A 32 -31.19 -5.29 -9.57
N GLN A 33 -32.35 -5.91 -9.59
CA GLN A 33 -33.64 -5.22 -9.75
C GLN A 33 -33.87 -4.21 -8.62
N GLN A 34 -33.54 -4.58 -7.39
CA GLN A 34 -33.67 -3.72 -6.21
C GLN A 34 -32.74 -2.50 -6.22
N LEU A 35 -31.73 -2.42 -7.09
CA LEU A 35 -30.92 -1.21 -7.27
C LEU A 35 -31.73 -0.03 -7.80
N GLY A 36 -32.86 -0.28 -8.51
CA GLY A 36 -33.77 0.73 -9.04
C GLY A 36 -35.00 1.00 -8.17
N GLU A 37 -35.11 0.39 -6.98
CA GLU A 37 -36.28 0.60 -6.11
C GLU A 37 -36.47 2.07 -5.72
N PRO A 38 -37.73 2.57 -5.60
CA PRO A 38 -38.00 3.94 -5.25
C PRO A 38 -37.44 4.33 -3.87
N ARG A 39 -37.43 3.43 -2.91
CA ARG A 39 -36.95 3.67 -1.56
C ARG A 39 -35.41 3.59 -1.51
N PHE A 40 -34.79 4.62 -0.98
CA PHE A 40 -33.35 4.68 -0.79
C PHE A 40 -32.81 3.48 0.02
N GLU A 41 -33.51 3.10 1.09
CA GLU A 41 -33.07 2.01 1.98
C GLU A 41 -33.01 0.65 1.26
N ASP A 42 -33.94 0.38 0.35
CA ASP A 42 -33.97 -0.87 -0.41
C ASP A 42 -32.82 -0.92 -1.43
N ARG A 43 -32.54 0.21 -2.10
CA ARG A 43 -31.39 0.36 -3.00
C ARG A 43 -30.04 0.15 -2.26
N GLU A 44 -29.90 0.73 -1.06
CA GLU A 44 -28.67 0.57 -0.26
C GLU A 44 -28.53 -0.87 0.26
N ARG A 45 -29.65 -1.51 0.64
CA ARG A 45 -29.64 -2.93 1.05
C ARG A 45 -29.22 -3.83 -0.11
N ALA A 46 -29.73 -3.57 -1.30
CA ALA A 46 -29.33 -4.30 -2.51
C ALA A 46 -27.84 -4.10 -2.84
N SER A 47 -27.39 -2.86 -2.81
CA SER A 47 -25.99 -2.51 -3.01
C SER A 47 -25.06 -3.19 -1.99
N PHE A 48 -25.49 -3.26 -0.73
CA PHE A 48 -24.77 -3.97 0.32
C PHE A 48 -24.74 -5.49 0.09
N GLY A 49 -25.90 -6.07 -0.31
CA GLY A 49 -26.00 -7.49 -0.66
C GLY A 49 -25.05 -7.86 -1.80
N LEU A 50 -25.04 -7.07 -2.87
CA LEU A 50 -24.14 -7.29 -4.03
C LEU A 50 -22.66 -7.15 -3.65
N ARG A 51 -22.31 -6.19 -2.80
CA ARG A 51 -20.94 -6.05 -2.27
C ARG A 51 -20.52 -7.27 -1.45
N ASN A 52 -21.40 -7.81 -0.63
CA ASN A 52 -21.11 -9.01 0.17
C ASN A 52 -20.93 -10.27 -0.68
N LEU A 53 -21.55 -10.34 -1.85
CA LEU A 53 -21.30 -11.40 -2.83
C LEU A 53 -19.93 -11.28 -3.51
N GLY A 54 -19.28 -10.13 -3.40
CA GLY A 54 -17.93 -9.91 -3.91
C GLY A 54 -17.85 -10.13 -5.42
N THR A 55 -16.78 -10.80 -5.86
CA THR A 55 -16.49 -11.06 -7.28
C THR A 55 -17.55 -11.88 -8.00
N PHE A 56 -18.36 -12.65 -7.27
CA PHE A 56 -19.47 -13.43 -7.85
C PHE A 56 -20.57 -12.54 -8.48
N ALA A 57 -20.73 -11.30 -8.01
CA ALA A 57 -21.70 -10.36 -8.58
C ALA A 57 -21.22 -9.69 -9.88
N ILE A 58 -19.93 -9.74 -10.21
CA ILE A 58 -19.33 -9.01 -11.35
C ILE A 58 -20.00 -9.37 -12.70
N PRO A 59 -20.24 -10.66 -13.06
CA PRO A 59 -20.87 -10.98 -14.34
C PRO A 59 -22.27 -10.39 -14.48
N ALA A 60 -23.09 -10.50 -13.43
CA ALA A 60 -24.46 -10.00 -13.44
C ALA A 60 -24.52 -8.45 -13.44
N LEU A 61 -23.59 -7.79 -12.73
CA LEU A 61 -23.45 -6.33 -12.78
C LEU A 61 -23.05 -5.83 -14.17
N LYS A 62 -22.13 -6.53 -14.88
CA LYS A 62 -21.78 -6.20 -16.27
C LYS A 62 -23.01 -6.28 -17.18
N GLN A 63 -23.78 -7.36 -17.05
CA GLN A 63 -25.02 -7.52 -17.81
C GLN A 63 -26.03 -6.40 -17.49
N ALA A 64 -26.15 -6.01 -16.22
CA ALA A 64 -27.04 -4.94 -15.82
C ALA A 64 -26.62 -3.58 -16.43
N VAL A 65 -25.33 -3.27 -16.47
CA VAL A 65 -24.79 -2.06 -17.13
C VAL A 65 -25.12 -2.04 -18.63
N GLU A 66 -24.98 -3.19 -19.31
CA GLU A 66 -25.17 -3.29 -20.75
C GLU A 66 -26.66 -3.35 -21.17
N GLN A 67 -27.51 -3.99 -20.38
CA GLN A 67 -28.87 -4.37 -20.81
C GLN A 67 -30.01 -3.69 -20.06
N SER A 68 -29.76 -3.09 -18.89
CA SER A 68 -30.82 -2.44 -18.14
C SER A 68 -31.34 -1.18 -18.86
N THR A 69 -32.66 -1.06 -18.92
CA THR A 69 -33.33 0.17 -19.42
C THR A 69 -33.43 1.24 -18.33
N ASP A 70 -33.35 0.87 -17.05
CA ASP A 70 -33.37 1.78 -15.91
C ASP A 70 -32.00 2.46 -15.71
N ALA A 71 -32.00 3.79 -15.76
CA ALA A 71 -30.77 4.59 -15.60
C ALA A 71 -30.16 4.45 -14.20
N GLU A 72 -30.98 4.43 -13.14
CA GLU A 72 -30.52 4.30 -11.75
C GLU A 72 -29.85 2.92 -11.53
N VAL A 73 -30.46 1.85 -12.10
CA VAL A 73 -29.84 0.50 -12.05
C VAL A 73 -28.50 0.50 -12.74
N ARG A 74 -28.37 1.11 -13.93
CA ARG A 74 -27.10 1.16 -14.67
C ARG A 74 -26.03 1.91 -13.88
N ASP A 75 -26.32 3.10 -13.39
CA ASP A 75 -25.34 3.94 -12.67
C ASP A 75 -24.86 3.28 -11.39
N ARG A 76 -25.77 2.65 -10.63
CA ARG A 76 -25.41 1.89 -9.42
C ARG A 76 -24.64 0.62 -9.74
N ALA A 77 -25.05 -0.11 -10.77
CA ALA A 77 -24.35 -1.31 -11.21
C ALA A 77 -22.93 -0.97 -11.70
N GLU A 78 -22.74 0.13 -12.43
CA GLU A 78 -21.42 0.58 -12.87
C GLU A 78 -20.53 0.97 -11.66
N THR A 79 -21.08 1.70 -10.70
CA THR A 79 -20.39 2.07 -9.46
C THR A 79 -19.95 0.82 -8.69
N LEU A 80 -20.84 -0.16 -8.53
CA LEU A 80 -20.53 -1.42 -7.85
C LEU A 80 -19.51 -2.24 -8.64
N LEU A 81 -19.60 -2.28 -9.96
CA LEU A 81 -18.65 -2.99 -10.82
C LEU A 81 -17.23 -2.43 -10.68
N ILE A 82 -17.08 -1.11 -10.62
CA ILE A 82 -15.80 -0.45 -10.38
C ILE A 82 -15.26 -0.81 -8.99
N GLN A 83 -16.12 -0.79 -7.96
CA GLN A 83 -15.73 -1.13 -6.58
C GLN A 83 -15.29 -2.59 -6.46
N LEU A 84 -16.09 -3.52 -6.99
CA LEU A 84 -15.79 -4.96 -6.95
C LEU A 84 -14.59 -5.33 -7.82
N GLY A 85 -14.40 -4.63 -8.95
CA GLY A 85 -13.21 -4.78 -9.78
C GLY A 85 -11.92 -4.40 -9.03
N LYS A 86 -11.95 -3.30 -8.28
CA LYS A 86 -10.82 -2.89 -7.40
C LYS A 86 -10.59 -3.91 -6.28
N MET A 87 -11.67 -4.42 -5.66
CA MET A 87 -11.55 -5.46 -4.64
C MET A 87 -10.90 -6.72 -5.20
N ALA A 88 -11.36 -7.20 -6.36
CA ALA A 88 -10.79 -8.36 -7.03
C ALA A 88 -9.31 -8.18 -7.41
N GLU A 89 -8.94 -6.97 -7.85
CA GLU A 89 -7.55 -6.64 -8.10
C GLU A 89 -6.74 -6.61 -6.81
N SER A 90 -7.28 -6.03 -5.74
CA SER A 90 -6.67 -6.00 -4.41
C SER A 90 -6.41 -7.39 -3.85
N GLU A 91 -7.38 -8.30 -3.95
CA GLU A 91 -7.27 -9.68 -3.45
C GLU A 91 -6.07 -10.43 -4.04
N ARG A 92 -5.69 -10.16 -5.29
CA ARG A 92 -4.52 -10.78 -5.93
C ARG A 92 -3.22 -10.44 -5.21
N TYR A 93 -3.14 -9.27 -4.60
CA TYR A 93 -1.96 -8.78 -3.88
C TYR A 93 -2.04 -9.03 -2.38
N LEU A 94 -3.25 -9.30 -1.85
CA LEU A 94 -3.50 -9.55 -0.43
C LEU A 94 -3.43 -11.03 -0.05
N VAL A 95 -2.75 -11.85 -0.85
CA VAL A 95 -2.54 -13.27 -0.53
C VAL A 95 -1.59 -13.40 0.66
N ALA A 96 -2.04 -14.08 1.72
CA ALA A 96 -1.22 -14.29 2.91
C ALA A 96 -0.02 -15.18 2.59
N LYS A 97 1.17 -14.69 2.94
CA LYS A 97 2.40 -15.51 2.94
C LYS A 97 2.55 -16.17 4.30
N THR A 98 2.89 -17.47 4.29
CA THR A 98 3.08 -18.26 5.50
C THR A 98 4.54 -18.68 5.67
N ILE A 99 4.93 -18.95 6.91
CA ILE A 99 6.26 -19.42 7.29
C ILE A 99 6.12 -20.46 8.40
N ALA A 100 6.96 -21.52 8.35
CA ALA A 100 7.14 -22.46 9.45
C ALA A 100 8.25 -21.96 10.38
N LEU A 101 8.05 -22.09 11.69
CA LEU A 101 9.06 -21.79 12.70
C LEU A 101 9.59 -23.11 13.26
N ASP A 102 10.90 -23.31 13.21
CA ASP A 102 11.58 -24.42 13.87
C ASP A 102 12.90 -23.93 14.49
N TYR A 103 12.75 -23.18 15.56
CA TYR A 103 13.86 -22.66 16.35
C TYR A 103 13.93 -23.44 17.68
N ARG A 104 14.96 -24.28 17.84
CA ARG A 104 15.14 -25.09 19.05
C ARG A 104 16.48 -24.78 19.68
N ASN A 105 16.42 -24.28 20.93
CA ASN A 105 17.64 -23.91 21.68
C ASN A 105 18.53 -22.92 20.94
N ILE A 106 17.95 -21.87 20.35
CA ILE A 106 18.64 -20.86 19.53
C ILE A 106 18.62 -19.51 20.26
N PRO A 107 19.70 -18.71 20.20
CA PRO A 107 19.73 -17.36 20.75
C PRO A 107 18.65 -16.45 20.12
N VAL A 108 18.01 -15.59 20.91
CA VAL A 108 16.99 -14.64 20.44
C VAL A 108 17.50 -13.79 19.29
N SER A 109 18.75 -13.32 19.37
CA SER A 109 19.37 -12.52 18.29
C SER A 109 19.43 -13.29 16.96
N ALA A 110 19.73 -14.59 17.01
CA ALA A 110 19.79 -15.45 15.82
C ALA A 110 18.38 -15.75 15.28
N VAL A 111 17.37 -15.97 16.16
CA VAL A 111 15.96 -16.14 15.74
C VAL A 111 15.47 -14.92 15.00
N VAL A 112 15.68 -13.71 15.55
CA VAL A 112 15.24 -12.45 14.95
C VAL A 112 15.96 -12.21 13.61
N ALA A 113 17.27 -12.46 13.55
CA ALA A 113 18.05 -12.29 12.32
C ALA A 113 17.62 -13.26 11.20
N ASP A 114 17.40 -14.54 11.52
CA ASP A 114 16.95 -15.54 10.54
C ASP A 114 15.52 -15.24 10.06
N PHE A 115 14.63 -14.90 10.97
CA PHE A 115 13.25 -14.51 10.61
C PHE A 115 13.23 -13.26 9.71
N ALA A 116 14.01 -12.23 10.06
CA ALA A 116 14.17 -11.03 9.24
C ALA A 116 14.69 -11.37 7.84
N LYS A 117 15.71 -12.24 7.74
CA LYS A 117 16.26 -12.71 6.47
C LYS A 117 15.23 -13.45 5.62
N LYS A 118 14.46 -14.36 6.22
CA LYS A 118 13.44 -15.17 5.52
C LYS A 118 12.24 -14.36 5.04
N THR A 119 11.85 -13.36 5.81
CA THR A 119 10.65 -12.55 5.53
C THR A 119 10.94 -11.24 4.81
N GLY A 120 12.18 -10.77 4.87
CA GLY A 120 12.59 -9.45 4.39
C GLY A 120 12.19 -8.30 5.32
N ILE A 121 11.49 -8.59 6.45
CA ILE A 121 11.10 -7.56 7.42
C ILE A 121 12.36 -7.01 8.10
N ASN A 122 12.48 -5.69 8.15
CA ASN A 122 13.57 -5.02 8.83
C ASN A 122 13.31 -5.01 10.36
N LEU A 123 13.82 -6.03 11.07
CA LEU A 123 13.70 -6.15 12.52
C LEU A 123 14.98 -5.67 13.20
N ILE A 124 14.86 -4.82 14.21
CA ILE A 124 16.00 -4.28 14.96
C ILE A 124 15.79 -4.54 16.45
N LEU A 125 16.72 -5.28 17.07
CA LEU A 125 16.83 -5.34 18.52
C LEU A 125 17.44 -4.03 19.04
N VAL A 126 16.71 -3.26 19.83
CA VAL A 126 17.17 -1.95 20.30
C VAL A 126 18.26 -2.14 21.36
N VAL A 127 19.45 -1.64 21.07
CA VAL A 127 20.60 -1.72 21.97
C VAL A 127 20.28 -1.04 23.31
N GLY A 128 20.61 -1.70 24.41
CA GLY A 128 20.34 -1.23 25.78
C GLY A 128 18.90 -1.44 26.25
N LYS A 129 17.94 -1.72 25.37
CA LYS A 129 16.55 -2.07 25.74
C LYS A 129 16.31 -3.58 25.69
N VAL A 130 17.18 -4.36 25.07
CA VAL A 130 17.21 -5.84 25.14
C VAL A 130 18.39 -6.24 26.01
N LYS A 131 18.10 -6.75 27.24
CA LYS A 131 19.12 -7.05 28.25
C LYS A 131 19.96 -8.26 27.90
N GLU A 132 19.33 -9.31 27.40
CA GLU A 132 19.97 -10.59 27.09
C GLU A 132 19.62 -11.04 25.67
N PRO A 133 20.24 -10.45 24.64
CA PRO A 133 19.93 -10.80 23.24
C PRO A 133 20.35 -12.23 22.88
N ASN A 134 21.25 -12.84 23.69
CA ASN A 134 21.73 -14.20 23.50
C ASN A 134 21.01 -15.23 24.37
N ARG A 135 19.93 -14.87 25.09
CA ARG A 135 19.12 -15.85 25.82
C ARG A 135 18.57 -16.90 24.85
N ILE A 136 18.61 -18.15 25.30
CA ILE A 136 18.20 -19.30 24.49
C ILE A 136 16.69 -19.47 24.54
N VAL A 137 16.09 -19.68 23.38
CA VAL A 137 14.64 -19.87 23.23
C VAL A 137 14.31 -21.02 22.29
N THR A 138 13.11 -21.55 22.46
CA THR A 138 12.52 -22.54 21.53
C THR A 138 11.18 -21.99 21.06
N VAL A 139 11.05 -21.86 19.72
CA VAL A 139 9.81 -21.41 19.07
C VAL A 139 9.55 -22.31 17.88
N THR A 140 8.53 -23.15 18.00
CA THR A 140 8.12 -24.07 16.94
C THR A 140 6.67 -23.84 16.56
N SER A 141 6.40 -23.80 15.28
CA SER A 141 5.04 -23.70 14.75
C SER A 141 4.99 -24.25 13.33
N ASN A 142 3.85 -24.79 12.96
CA ASN A 142 3.56 -25.11 11.56
C ASN A 142 3.41 -23.82 10.73
N GLN A 143 2.92 -23.91 9.53
CA GLN A 143 2.71 -22.78 8.63
C GLN A 143 1.80 -21.71 9.27
N LEU A 144 2.38 -20.58 9.67
CA LEU A 144 1.67 -19.40 10.17
C LEU A 144 1.77 -18.25 9.17
N PRO A 145 0.75 -17.41 9.06
CA PRO A 145 0.89 -16.10 8.43
C PRO A 145 2.06 -15.33 9.06
N ILE A 146 2.86 -14.64 8.25
CA ILE A 146 4.13 -14.03 8.70
C ILE A 146 3.94 -13.10 9.91
N TRP A 147 2.86 -12.31 9.94
CA TRP A 147 2.60 -11.42 11.07
C TRP A 147 2.29 -12.19 12.36
N GLN A 148 1.51 -13.28 12.27
CA GLN A 148 1.25 -14.15 13.41
C GLN A 148 2.50 -14.89 13.87
N ALA A 149 3.40 -15.23 12.94
CA ALA A 149 4.68 -15.82 13.26
C ALA A 149 5.58 -14.84 14.03
N LEU A 150 5.57 -13.54 13.66
CA LEU A 150 6.27 -12.49 14.43
C LEU A 150 5.71 -12.36 15.85
N ASP A 151 4.37 -12.35 15.99
CA ASP A 151 3.72 -12.30 17.31
C ASP A 151 4.10 -13.52 18.18
N ALA A 152 4.15 -14.72 17.58
CA ALA A 152 4.57 -15.94 18.28
C ALA A 152 6.05 -15.86 18.73
N ILE A 153 6.94 -15.32 17.89
CA ILE A 153 8.33 -15.08 18.26
C ILE A 153 8.41 -14.08 19.40
N CYS A 154 7.73 -12.95 19.32
CA CYS A 154 7.72 -11.93 20.39
C CYS A 154 7.23 -12.51 21.70
N LEU A 155 6.14 -13.29 21.67
CA LEU A 155 5.59 -13.94 22.88
C LEU A 155 6.59 -14.93 23.50
N ALA A 156 7.18 -15.81 22.70
CA ALA A 156 8.10 -16.85 23.19
C ALA A 156 9.44 -16.28 23.67
N THR A 157 9.88 -15.17 23.07
CA THR A 157 11.15 -14.52 23.43
C THR A 157 11.03 -13.49 24.52
N GLY A 158 9.82 -13.07 24.90
CA GLY A 158 9.60 -11.95 25.83
C GLY A 158 9.95 -10.59 25.23
N LEU A 159 9.94 -10.49 23.90
CA LEU A 159 10.09 -9.23 23.19
C LEU A 159 8.73 -8.60 22.91
N CYS A 160 8.73 -7.28 22.71
CA CYS A 160 7.58 -6.55 22.18
C CYS A 160 8.05 -5.46 21.21
N GLU A 161 7.13 -5.00 20.37
CA GLU A 161 7.40 -3.88 19.47
C GLU A 161 7.44 -2.56 20.24
N ASP A 162 8.44 -1.75 19.93
CA ASP A 162 8.58 -0.40 20.51
C ASP A 162 8.03 0.65 19.53
N HIS A 163 6.89 1.22 19.89
CA HIS A 163 6.24 2.28 19.11
C HIS A 163 6.61 3.70 19.58
N ARG A 164 7.51 3.82 20.55
CA ARG A 164 7.92 5.10 21.17
C ARG A 164 9.31 5.56 20.73
N THR A 165 10.16 4.61 20.36
CA THR A 165 11.53 4.94 19.93
C THR A 165 11.50 5.52 18.52
N GLU A 166 12.21 6.62 18.36
CA GLU A 166 12.40 7.25 17.05
C GLU A 166 13.09 6.30 16.08
N LEU A 167 12.64 6.29 14.83
CA LEU A 167 13.26 5.48 13.81
C LEU A 167 14.65 6.04 13.48
N PRO A 168 15.71 5.19 13.48
CA PRO A 168 17.03 5.65 13.07
C PRO A 168 17.00 6.05 11.59
N LEU A 169 17.65 7.16 11.26
CA LEU A 169 17.86 7.52 9.86
C LEU A 169 18.75 6.47 9.19
N PRO A 170 18.47 6.11 7.94
CA PRO A 170 19.41 5.34 7.13
C PRO A 170 20.77 6.06 7.09
N LYS A 171 21.87 5.30 7.19
CA LYS A 171 23.24 5.86 7.22
C LYS A 171 23.56 6.78 6.04
N ASN A 172 22.83 6.66 4.93
CA ASN A 172 22.99 7.43 3.71
C ASN A 172 21.85 8.43 3.49
N ALA A 173 21.00 8.70 4.49
CA ALA A 173 20.00 9.75 4.37
C ALA A 173 20.70 11.11 4.44
N SER A 174 20.75 11.81 3.30
CA SER A 174 21.23 13.18 3.26
C SER A 174 20.31 14.07 4.10
N ALA A 175 20.90 15.03 4.83
CA ALA A 175 20.17 16.06 5.55
C ALA A 175 19.30 16.94 4.64
N ASN A 176 19.52 16.90 3.33
CA ASN A 176 18.82 17.68 2.31
C ASN A 176 17.57 16.99 1.73
N SER A 177 16.83 16.24 2.53
CA SER A 177 15.59 15.65 2.05
C SER A 177 14.45 16.65 2.14
N THR A 178 13.85 17.00 1.00
CA THR A 178 12.64 17.83 0.93
C THR A 178 11.42 16.91 0.90
N SER A 179 10.48 17.11 1.81
CA SER A 179 9.21 16.37 1.82
C SER A 179 8.15 17.19 1.09
N TYR A 180 7.53 16.60 0.08
CA TYR A 180 6.41 17.19 -0.64
C TYR A 180 5.12 16.51 -0.23
N TYR A 181 4.09 17.31 0.02
CA TYR A 181 2.73 16.81 0.22
C TYR A 181 1.88 17.22 -0.99
N SER A 182 1.33 16.27 -1.69
CA SER A 182 0.33 16.51 -2.73
C SER A 182 -0.89 15.64 -2.43
N ASN A 183 -2.05 16.29 -2.30
CA ASN A 183 -3.35 15.64 -2.08
C ASN A 183 -3.36 14.63 -0.91
N GLY A 184 -2.82 15.01 0.25
CA GLY A 184 -2.78 14.17 1.44
C GLY A 184 -1.76 13.03 1.39
N ARG A 185 -0.89 12.98 0.40
CA ARG A 185 0.21 12.00 0.30
C ARG A 185 1.53 12.64 0.68
N ALA A 186 2.21 12.03 1.64
CA ALA A 186 3.59 12.38 1.94
C ALA A 186 4.50 11.76 0.87
N MET A 187 5.05 12.57 -0.01
CA MET A 187 6.13 12.17 -0.90
C MET A 187 7.43 12.80 -0.41
N ARG A 188 8.37 11.97 0.00
CA ARG A 188 9.69 12.42 0.39
C ARG A 188 10.65 12.21 -0.77
N MET A 189 11.12 13.28 -1.36
CA MET A 189 12.25 13.25 -2.29
C MET A 189 13.53 13.57 -1.53
N SER A 190 14.45 12.64 -1.48
CA SER A 190 15.82 12.91 -1.05
C SER A 190 16.66 13.05 -2.30
N TRP A 191 17.29 14.21 -2.45
CA TRP A 191 18.26 14.45 -3.51
C TRP A 191 19.65 14.16 -2.93
N ASN A 192 20.33 13.14 -3.44
CA ASN A 192 21.77 13.02 -3.21
C ASN A 192 22.49 13.82 -4.28
N GLU A 193 23.68 14.30 -3.97
CA GLU A 193 24.58 14.98 -4.93
C GLU A 193 24.80 14.18 -6.22
N ASP A 194 24.59 12.87 -6.17
CA ASP A 194 24.70 11.94 -7.31
C ASP A 194 23.43 11.81 -8.17
N GLY A 195 22.38 12.63 -7.94
CA GLY A 195 21.13 12.62 -8.72
C GLY A 195 20.25 11.36 -8.53
N ASN A 196 20.65 10.42 -7.70
CA ASN A 196 19.88 9.22 -7.41
C ASN A 196 18.82 9.50 -6.34
N ASN A 197 17.56 9.57 -6.77
CA ASN A 197 16.40 9.70 -5.88
C ASN A 197 16.21 8.41 -5.08
N ARG A 198 16.82 8.32 -3.89
CA ARG A 198 16.59 7.23 -2.96
C ARG A 198 15.56 7.67 -1.94
N ASN A 199 14.32 7.18 -2.08
CA ASN A 199 13.34 7.30 -1.01
C ASN A 199 13.83 6.47 0.19
N PRO A 200 14.29 7.09 1.29
CA PRO A 200 15.05 6.40 2.34
C PRO A 200 14.22 5.36 3.11
N LEU A 201 12.90 5.55 3.19
CA LEU A 201 12.03 4.64 3.89
C LEU A 201 10.69 4.49 3.15
N THR A 202 10.45 3.31 2.61
CA THR A 202 9.10 2.90 2.23
C THR A 202 8.44 2.19 3.42
N PRO A 203 7.10 2.13 3.50
CA PRO A 203 6.43 1.42 4.60
C PRO A 203 6.92 -0.01 4.82
N GLY A 204 7.23 -0.75 3.75
CA GLY A 204 7.72 -2.13 3.84
C GLY A 204 9.18 -2.26 4.26
N THR A 205 9.99 -1.21 4.17
CA THR A 205 11.40 -1.20 4.59
C THR A 205 11.64 -0.49 5.92
N ALA A 206 10.62 0.22 6.44
CA ALA A 206 10.69 0.86 7.73
C ALA A 206 10.93 -0.18 8.84
N PRO A 207 11.90 0.04 9.74
CA PRO A 207 12.23 -0.94 10.75
C PRO A 207 11.10 -1.13 11.77
N ILE A 208 10.99 -2.35 12.27
CA ILE A 208 10.23 -2.70 13.46
C ILE A 208 11.24 -2.84 14.59
N LEU A 209 11.10 -2.01 15.61
CA LEU A 209 11.99 -1.99 16.77
C LEU A 209 11.49 -2.96 17.82
N LEU A 210 12.37 -3.84 18.32
CA LEU A 210 12.05 -4.85 19.33
C LEU A 210 12.81 -4.54 20.62
N ILE A 211 12.08 -4.59 21.75
CA ILE A 211 12.61 -4.38 23.10
C ILE A 211 12.14 -5.49 24.05
N ASP A 212 12.84 -5.67 25.15
CA ASP A 212 12.35 -6.55 26.23
C ASP A 212 11.11 -5.96 26.88
N GLY A 213 10.12 -6.79 27.10
CA GLY A 213 8.93 -6.42 27.86
C GLY A 213 7.71 -7.25 27.49
N LYS A 214 6.72 -7.14 28.37
CA LYS A 214 5.35 -7.52 28.06
C LYS A 214 4.71 -6.28 27.45
N GLY A 215 4.82 -6.12 26.13
CA GLY A 215 4.19 -5.01 25.43
C GLY A 215 2.69 -4.94 25.75
N GLU A 216 2.13 -3.75 25.67
CA GLU A 216 0.68 -3.60 25.66
C GLU A 216 0.12 -4.39 24.48
N ARG A 217 -0.88 -5.24 24.73
CA ARG A 217 -1.56 -5.94 23.64
C ARG A 217 -2.42 -4.94 22.89
N LEU A 218 -1.90 -4.47 21.77
CA LEU A 218 -2.58 -3.52 20.90
C LEU A 218 -3.57 -4.24 20.00
N ALA A 219 -4.68 -3.56 19.68
CA ALA A 219 -5.64 -4.06 18.72
C ALA A 219 -4.98 -4.10 17.35
N SER A 220 -4.93 -5.28 16.73
CA SER A 220 -4.28 -5.49 15.45
C SER A 220 -4.99 -6.54 14.61
N GLN A 221 -4.94 -6.38 13.30
CA GLN A 221 -5.38 -7.38 12.34
C GLN A 221 -4.43 -7.41 11.15
N ALA A 222 -4.13 -8.61 10.67
CA ALA A 222 -3.41 -8.81 9.43
C ALA A 222 -4.37 -9.28 8.32
N THR A 223 -4.39 -8.57 7.21
CA THR A 223 -5.10 -8.96 5.99
C THR A 223 -4.06 -9.24 4.92
N GLY A 224 -3.80 -10.53 4.71
CA GLY A 224 -2.72 -10.98 3.83
C GLY A 224 -1.35 -10.44 4.26
N PRO A 225 -0.64 -9.74 3.37
CA PRO A 225 0.68 -9.19 3.65
C PRO A 225 0.65 -7.86 4.43
N VAL A 226 -0.49 -7.27 4.71
CA VAL A 226 -0.60 -5.99 5.41
C VAL A 226 -1.17 -6.18 6.80
N ARG A 227 -0.47 -5.67 7.82
CA ARG A 227 -0.97 -5.58 9.19
C ARG A 227 -1.40 -4.16 9.50
N VAL A 228 -2.59 -4.00 10.06
CA VAL A 228 -3.12 -2.76 10.61
C VAL A 228 -3.15 -2.90 12.13
N LEU A 229 -2.54 -1.97 12.84
CA LEU A 229 -2.41 -1.98 14.29
C LEU A 229 -2.78 -0.60 14.83
N SER A 230 -3.63 -0.55 15.85
CA SER A 230 -3.91 0.71 16.57
C SER A 230 -2.76 1.05 17.51
N LEU A 231 -2.16 2.23 17.34
CA LEU A 231 -1.07 2.66 18.20
C LEU A 231 -1.55 2.91 19.63
N PRO A 232 -0.66 2.81 20.65
CA PRO A 232 -1.03 2.95 22.04
C PRO A 232 -1.73 4.28 22.34
N ALA A 233 -2.65 4.31 23.29
CA ALA A 233 -3.41 5.51 23.68
C ALA A 233 -2.50 6.75 23.93
N HIS A 234 -1.33 6.53 24.51
CA HIS A 234 -0.33 7.59 24.79
C HIS A 234 0.59 7.93 23.60
N PHE A 235 0.34 7.35 22.41
CA PHE A 235 1.10 7.73 21.22
C PHE A 235 0.89 9.22 20.90
N PRO A 236 1.94 9.99 20.60
CA PRO A 236 1.84 11.45 20.45
C PRO A 236 0.83 11.92 19.41
N GLY A 237 0.51 11.07 18.42
CA GLY A 237 -0.50 11.34 17.40
C GLY A 237 -1.94 11.10 17.84
N ASN A 238 -2.15 10.43 18.98
CA ASN A 238 -3.47 10.15 19.52
C ASN A 238 -3.88 11.32 20.44
N ARG A 239 -5.07 11.86 20.22
CA ARG A 239 -5.56 12.96 21.05
C ARG A 239 -7.07 13.03 21.09
N ILE A 240 -7.60 13.55 22.19
CA ILE A 240 -8.97 14.01 22.30
C ILE A 240 -8.97 15.53 22.15
N THR A 241 -9.60 16.04 21.11
CA THR A 241 -9.77 17.48 20.91
C THR A 241 -10.96 17.95 21.73
N ARG A 242 -10.68 18.51 22.92
CA ARG A 242 -11.70 19.06 23.81
C ARG A 242 -12.39 20.25 23.12
N GLY A 243 -13.71 20.32 23.26
CA GLY A 243 -14.52 21.37 22.64
C GLY A 243 -14.87 21.18 21.17
N ALA A 244 -14.25 20.23 20.49
CA ALA A 244 -14.60 19.86 19.13
C ALA A 244 -15.34 18.50 19.04
N GLY A 245 -15.56 17.82 20.19
CA GLY A 245 -16.24 16.53 20.23
C GLY A 245 -15.59 15.49 19.32
N ARG A 246 -14.25 15.45 19.28
CA ARG A 246 -13.47 14.65 18.33
C ARG A 246 -12.38 13.85 19.01
N VAL A 247 -12.19 12.62 18.60
CA VAL A 247 -11.03 11.80 18.93
C VAL A 247 -10.21 11.52 17.67
N GLN A 248 -8.90 11.64 17.78
CA GLN A 248 -7.95 11.29 16.73
C GLN A 248 -7.08 10.14 17.22
N ILE A 249 -6.95 9.10 16.38
CA ILE A 249 -6.07 7.97 16.61
C ILE A 249 -5.19 7.72 15.39
N CYS A 250 -4.03 7.12 15.62
CA CYS A 250 -3.13 6.71 14.57
C CYS A 250 -3.13 5.18 14.43
N LEU A 251 -3.16 4.72 13.20
CA LEU A 251 -2.91 3.34 12.85
C LEU A 251 -1.48 3.19 12.33
N ASP A 252 -0.84 2.08 12.66
CA ASP A 252 0.38 1.62 12.01
C ASP A 252 -0.01 0.61 10.93
N VAL A 253 0.20 0.97 9.66
CA VAL A 253 -0.09 0.14 8.49
C VAL A 253 1.23 -0.45 8.00
N ALA A 254 1.51 -1.68 8.39
CA ALA A 254 2.76 -2.36 8.13
C ALA A 254 2.61 -3.41 7.01
N PRO A 255 3.05 -3.12 5.78
CA PRO A 255 3.09 -4.10 4.69
C PRO A 255 4.35 -4.97 4.79
N LEU A 256 4.28 -6.20 4.28
CA LEU A 256 5.48 -6.99 4.01
C LEU A 256 6.31 -6.34 2.88
N PRO A 257 7.65 -6.39 2.94
CA PRO A 257 8.52 -5.71 1.98
C PRO A 257 8.24 -6.05 0.51
N GLY A 258 7.89 -7.29 0.22
CA GLY A 258 7.63 -7.74 -1.15
C GLY A 258 6.32 -7.22 -1.77
N LEU A 259 5.49 -6.47 -1.03
CA LEU A 259 4.29 -5.86 -1.55
C LEU A 259 4.56 -4.55 -2.31
N ASN A 260 5.71 -3.91 -2.09
CA ASN A 260 6.05 -2.59 -2.63
C ASN A 260 4.99 -1.51 -2.36
N TRP A 261 4.42 -1.55 -1.16
CA TRP A 261 3.44 -0.58 -0.69
C TRP A 261 4.08 0.79 -0.51
N GLN A 262 3.48 1.85 -1.06
CA GLN A 262 4.04 3.21 -1.06
C GLN A 262 3.54 4.06 0.12
N GLY A 263 2.42 3.70 0.70
CA GLY A 263 1.81 4.38 1.85
C GLY A 263 0.30 4.28 1.84
N ALA A 264 -0.32 4.56 3.00
CA ALA A 264 -1.76 4.71 3.08
C ALA A 264 -2.17 6.03 2.44
N SER A 265 -3.06 5.96 1.44
CA SER A 265 -3.60 7.14 0.77
C SER A 265 -4.89 7.62 1.43
N ASN A 266 -5.65 6.73 2.06
CA ASN A 266 -6.89 7.04 2.74
C ASN A 266 -7.23 5.96 3.78
N VAL A 267 -7.91 6.36 4.86
CA VAL A 267 -8.54 5.45 5.81
C VAL A 267 -10.02 5.76 5.87
N ARG A 268 -10.83 4.83 5.43
CA ARG A 268 -12.29 4.95 5.45
C ARG A 268 -12.87 4.06 6.55
N VAL A 269 -13.42 4.67 7.59
CA VAL A 269 -14.14 3.95 8.66
C VAL A 269 -15.53 3.57 8.14
N THR A 270 -15.87 2.29 8.23
CA THR A 270 -17.19 1.75 7.86
C THR A 270 -18.08 1.57 9.08
N ARG A 271 -17.48 1.28 10.23
CA ARG A 271 -18.18 1.13 11.50
C ARG A 271 -17.25 1.44 12.67
N ALA A 272 -17.71 2.24 13.60
CA ALA A 272 -17.05 2.43 14.88
C ALA A 272 -18.11 2.46 15.99
N THR A 273 -17.84 1.79 17.11
CA THR A 273 -18.71 1.80 18.29
C THR A 273 -17.88 2.04 19.54
N ASP A 274 -18.42 2.83 20.49
CA ASP A 274 -17.84 3.04 21.82
C ASP A 274 -18.06 1.82 22.73
N GLU A 275 -17.60 1.94 23.97
CA GLU A 275 -17.76 0.90 24.99
C GLU A 275 -19.21 0.55 25.33
N ASP A 276 -20.15 1.47 25.07
CA ASP A 276 -21.59 1.29 25.29
C ASP A 276 -22.29 0.75 24.02
N GLY A 277 -21.58 0.48 22.95
CA GLY A 277 -22.11 0.03 21.67
C GLY A 277 -22.72 1.13 20.81
N ARG A 278 -22.58 2.41 21.19
CA ARG A 278 -23.11 3.54 20.45
C ARG A 278 -22.22 3.83 19.23
N PRO A 279 -22.81 4.18 18.09
CA PRO A 279 -22.03 4.47 16.89
C PRO A 279 -21.23 5.76 17.01
N LEU A 280 -20.05 5.77 16.39
CA LEU A 280 -19.27 6.96 16.09
C LEU A 280 -19.15 7.12 14.59
N PHE A 281 -19.04 8.36 14.15
CA PHE A 281 -18.94 8.71 12.75
C PHE A 281 -17.54 9.23 12.43
N ALA A 282 -17.00 8.81 11.28
CA ALA A 282 -15.74 9.35 10.79
C ALA A 282 -15.86 10.87 10.62
N ASP A 283 -14.78 11.56 10.93
CA ASP A 283 -14.67 13.00 10.74
C ASP A 283 -13.49 13.29 9.80
N LEU A 284 -13.60 14.42 9.11
CA LEU A 284 -12.49 14.90 8.29
C LEU A 284 -11.41 15.46 9.23
N ILE A 285 -10.18 15.04 9.04
CA ILE A 285 -9.04 15.70 9.66
C ILE A 285 -8.77 16.93 8.80
N PRO A 286 -8.87 18.16 9.35
CA PRO A 286 -8.55 19.38 8.59
C PRO A 286 -7.12 19.31 8.04
N GLU A 287 -6.89 19.79 6.82
CA GLU A 287 -5.56 19.71 6.18
C GLU A 287 -4.43 20.32 7.03
N HIS A 288 -4.71 21.40 7.77
CA HIS A 288 -3.74 21.98 8.70
C HIS A 288 -3.43 21.11 9.93
N GLU A 289 -4.31 20.16 10.28
CA GLU A 289 -4.08 19.17 11.34
C GLU A 289 -3.40 17.90 10.83
N TYR A 290 -3.39 17.68 9.52
CA TYR A 290 -2.69 16.57 8.85
C TYR A 290 -1.17 16.72 8.89
N ASN A 291 -0.69 17.82 9.45
CA ASN A 291 0.74 18.03 9.55
C ASN A 291 1.33 16.98 10.52
N LEU A 292 1.82 15.88 9.96
CA LEU A 292 2.55 14.84 10.70
C LEU A 292 3.75 15.40 11.48
N ASN A 293 4.18 16.62 11.15
CA ASN A 293 5.19 17.38 11.91
C ASN A 293 4.67 17.87 13.26
N ASN A 294 3.35 17.89 13.49
CA ASN A 294 2.74 18.20 14.78
C ASN A 294 2.60 16.99 15.71
N TYR A 295 2.94 15.80 15.25
CA TYR A 295 2.99 14.59 16.08
C TYR A 295 4.28 14.53 16.89
N GLY A 296 4.34 15.35 17.89
CA GLY A 296 5.51 15.59 18.71
C GLY A 296 6.28 16.82 18.23
N ASN A 297 6.81 17.56 19.17
CA ASN A 297 7.70 18.70 18.96
C ASN A 297 9.02 18.20 18.33
N TRP A 298 8.89 17.65 17.12
CA TRP A 298 10.00 17.21 16.30
C TRP A 298 10.54 18.43 15.60
N GLY A 299 11.30 19.20 16.32
CA GLY A 299 12.06 20.41 16.04
C GLY A 299 12.30 20.86 14.59
N TRP A 300 11.27 20.90 13.76
CA TRP A 300 11.33 21.54 12.46
C TRP A 300 10.97 23.01 12.64
N GLY A 301 11.96 23.83 12.94
CA GLY A 301 11.86 25.29 12.94
C GLY A 301 11.72 25.90 11.54
N GLY A 302 11.28 25.14 10.55
CA GLY A 302 11.09 25.60 9.17
C GLY A 302 9.76 26.31 9.00
N ARG A 303 9.79 27.51 8.43
CA ARG A 303 8.62 28.31 8.05
C ARG A 303 7.96 27.67 6.82
N VAL A 304 6.72 27.23 6.95
CA VAL A 304 5.93 26.75 5.81
C VAL A 304 5.47 27.96 5.01
N VAL A 305 5.94 28.10 3.78
CA VAL A 305 5.46 29.11 2.84
C VAL A 305 4.58 28.41 1.80
N MET A 306 3.29 28.75 1.77
CA MET A 306 2.40 28.36 0.69
C MET A 306 2.63 29.25 -0.53
N MET A 307 3.16 28.68 -1.61
CA MET A 307 3.14 29.35 -2.90
C MET A 307 2.02 28.75 -3.75
N GLY A 308 0.96 29.54 -3.96
CA GLY A 308 -0.09 29.21 -4.92
C GLY A 308 0.32 29.65 -6.31
N VAL A 309 0.53 28.70 -7.21
CA VAL A 309 0.62 28.98 -8.65
C VAL A 309 -0.43 28.11 -9.33
N GLY A 310 -1.51 28.77 -9.82
CA GLY A 310 -2.46 28.17 -10.77
C GLY A 310 -3.12 26.87 -10.31
N GLY A 311 -4.00 26.91 -9.29
CA GLY A 311 -4.95 25.83 -8.97
C GLY A 311 -4.39 24.58 -8.26
N GLY A 312 -3.10 24.46 -8.03
CA GLY A 312 -2.47 23.41 -7.24
C GLY A 312 -1.70 24.02 -6.07
N GLN A 313 -2.06 23.66 -4.85
CA GLN A 313 -1.32 24.10 -3.67
C GLN A 313 -0.11 23.18 -3.49
N PHE A 314 1.10 23.74 -3.67
CA PHE A 314 2.35 23.08 -3.27
C PHE A 314 2.77 23.63 -1.92
N MET A 315 3.02 22.72 -0.98
CA MET A 315 3.63 23.08 0.30
C MET A 315 5.14 22.83 0.18
N GLN A 316 5.91 23.88 0.07
CA GLN A 316 7.37 23.81 0.12
C GLN A 316 7.82 24.29 1.50
N VAL A 317 8.49 23.42 2.24
CA VAL A 317 9.11 23.78 3.53
C VAL A 317 10.49 24.32 3.23
N PHE A 318 10.69 25.61 3.41
CA PHE A 318 12.02 26.21 3.40
C PHE A 318 12.57 26.20 4.83
N ASP A 319 13.78 25.72 4.97
CA ASP A 319 14.55 25.88 6.19
C ASP A 319 14.87 27.39 6.35
N GLY A 320 14.24 28.02 7.32
CA GLY A 320 14.44 29.43 7.57
C GLY A 320 15.82 29.65 8.16
N ASP A 321 16.60 30.46 7.47
CA ASP A 321 17.91 30.94 7.84
C ASP A 321 17.82 31.78 9.14
N ASN A 322 17.77 31.10 10.27
CA ASN A 322 18.02 31.66 11.58
C ASN A 322 19.34 31.07 12.07
N GLY A 323 20.39 31.91 12.14
CA GLY A 323 21.76 31.62 12.54
C GLY A 323 21.99 30.95 13.91
N GLY A 324 21.13 30.01 14.27
CA GLY A 324 21.27 29.06 15.35
C GLY A 324 21.62 27.71 14.76
N ASN A 325 22.74 27.18 15.19
CA ASN A 325 23.31 25.89 14.88
C ASN A 325 22.22 24.84 14.48
N PRO A 326 22.13 24.39 13.21
CA PRO A 326 21.10 23.45 12.81
C PRO A 326 21.29 22.15 13.58
N GLN A 327 20.41 21.88 14.53
CA GLN A 327 20.33 20.55 15.13
C GLN A 327 19.93 19.61 14.00
N VAL A 328 20.89 18.85 13.51
CA VAL A 328 20.70 17.81 12.48
C VAL A 328 19.61 16.88 12.99
N GLN A 329 18.46 16.88 12.32
CA GLN A 329 17.41 15.93 12.64
C GLN A 329 17.91 14.53 12.36
N THR A 330 18.00 13.72 13.40
CA THR A 330 18.50 12.33 13.34
C THR A 330 17.41 11.31 13.05
N THR A 331 16.14 11.75 12.94
CA THR A 331 14.99 10.85 12.81
C THR A 331 14.13 11.12 11.59
N ALA A 332 13.62 10.08 10.96
CA ALA A 332 12.69 10.16 9.83
C ALA A 332 11.24 9.92 10.31
N PRO A 333 10.24 10.58 9.70
CA PRO A 333 8.84 10.26 9.99
C PRO A 333 8.56 8.79 9.65
N ASN A 334 7.74 8.14 10.47
CA ASN A 334 7.34 6.76 10.21
C ASN A 334 6.34 6.73 9.03
N PRO A 335 6.71 6.14 7.88
CA PRO A 335 5.86 6.13 6.69
C PRO A 335 4.65 5.20 6.79
N ARG A 336 4.52 4.46 7.90
CA ARG A 336 3.41 3.54 8.15
C ARG A 336 2.24 4.19 8.87
N LEU A 337 2.39 5.43 9.36
CA LEU A 337 1.34 6.11 10.12
C LEU A 337 0.16 6.51 9.25
N ALA A 338 -1.04 6.15 9.69
CA ALA A 338 -2.30 6.49 9.07
C ALA A 338 -3.26 7.05 10.13
N PRO A 339 -3.36 8.39 10.26
CA PRO A 339 -4.24 9.01 11.23
C PRO A 339 -5.70 8.92 10.77
N LEU A 340 -6.61 8.81 11.72
CA LEU A 340 -8.05 8.91 11.52
C LEU A 340 -8.70 9.68 12.64
N ALA A 341 -9.80 10.38 12.34
CA ALA A 341 -10.59 11.12 13.32
C ALA A 341 -12.05 10.65 13.33
N MET A 342 -12.67 10.70 14.50
CA MET A 342 -14.07 10.36 14.71
C MET A 342 -14.72 11.40 15.61
N ARG A 343 -16.00 11.66 15.37
CA ARG A 343 -16.84 12.52 16.23
C ARG A 343 -17.31 11.73 17.44
N THR A 344 -17.18 12.36 18.60
CA THR A 344 -17.60 11.78 19.88
C THR A 344 -18.84 12.47 20.46
N ASP A 345 -19.30 13.57 19.85
CA ASP A 345 -20.44 14.39 20.30
C ASP A 345 -20.30 14.76 21.79
N ASP A 346 -19.11 15.21 22.18
CA ASP A 346 -18.73 15.59 23.56
C ASP A 346 -18.83 14.46 24.61
N ARG A 347 -19.01 13.21 24.18
CA ARG A 347 -19.01 12.06 25.08
C ARG A 347 -17.59 11.75 25.54
N SER A 348 -17.47 11.41 26.82
CA SER A 348 -16.22 10.87 27.39
C SER A 348 -16.09 9.39 27.02
N ILE A 349 -15.29 9.09 26.01
CA ILE A 349 -15.06 7.74 25.52
C ILE A 349 -13.63 7.33 25.86
N ARG A 350 -13.46 6.14 26.45
CA ARG A 350 -12.13 5.59 26.82
C ARG A 350 -11.65 4.52 25.86
N ARG A 351 -12.57 3.90 25.13
CA ARG A 351 -12.29 2.76 24.27
C ARG A 351 -13.31 2.67 23.14
N LEU A 352 -12.84 2.24 21.98
CA LEU A 352 -13.74 1.73 20.94
C LEU A 352 -13.88 0.23 21.13
N GLN A 353 -15.10 -0.24 21.28
CA GLN A 353 -15.41 -1.66 21.32
C GLN A 353 -15.06 -2.29 19.96
N ARG A 354 -15.39 -1.59 18.87
CA ARG A 354 -15.19 -2.04 17.51
C ARG A 354 -14.84 -0.88 16.61
N LEU A 355 -13.85 -1.08 15.75
CA LEU A 355 -13.44 -0.16 14.69
C LEU A 355 -13.20 -0.97 13.42
N GLU A 356 -14.03 -0.77 12.42
CA GLU A 356 -13.94 -1.40 11.11
C GLU A 356 -13.74 -0.37 10.03
N GLY A 357 -12.99 -0.75 9.02
CA GLY A 357 -12.73 0.14 7.91
C GLY A 357 -11.90 -0.49 6.81
N VAL A 358 -11.47 0.37 5.91
CA VAL A 358 -10.60 0.03 4.79
C VAL A 358 -9.47 1.05 4.74
N VAL A 359 -8.25 0.55 4.71
CA VAL A 359 -7.07 1.36 4.38
C VAL A 359 -6.79 1.21 2.91
N SER A 360 -6.92 2.28 2.15
CA SER A 360 -6.52 2.32 0.74
C SER A 360 -5.07 2.77 0.62
N GLY A 361 -4.33 2.16 -0.29
CA GLY A 361 -2.95 2.53 -0.57
C GLY A 361 -2.52 2.06 -1.94
N ASP A 362 -1.39 2.56 -2.41
CA ASP A 362 -0.88 2.20 -3.72
C ASP A 362 0.30 1.24 -3.58
N ILE A 363 0.34 0.24 -4.44
CA ILE A 363 1.48 -0.66 -4.61
C ILE A 363 2.12 -0.45 -5.97
N HIS A 364 3.44 -0.58 -6.02
CA HIS A 364 4.20 -0.55 -7.26
C HIS A 364 4.47 -2.00 -7.72
N VAL A 365 3.90 -2.38 -8.85
CA VAL A 365 4.10 -3.68 -9.47
C VAL A 365 5.15 -3.54 -10.57
N PRO A 366 6.40 -3.96 -10.34
CA PRO A 366 7.46 -3.82 -11.32
C PRO A 366 7.34 -4.85 -12.46
N ASN A 367 8.03 -4.59 -13.55
CA ASN A 367 8.16 -5.49 -14.70
C ASN A 367 6.85 -5.88 -15.39
N VAL A 368 5.84 -5.01 -15.31
CA VAL A 368 4.59 -5.21 -16.07
C VAL A 368 4.81 -4.81 -17.52
N PRO A 369 4.38 -5.60 -18.50
CA PRO A 369 4.40 -5.19 -19.91
C PRO A 369 3.59 -3.90 -20.11
N ILE A 370 4.24 -2.86 -20.65
CA ILE A 370 3.62 -1.56 -20.98
C ILE A 370 3.32 -1.50 -22.48
N VAL A 371 4.32 -1.84 -23.29
CA VAL A 371 4.21 -1.87 -24.75
C VAL A 371 4.76 -3.19 -25.25
N THR A 372 4.05 -3.81 -26.17
CA THR A 372 4.49 -5.04 -26.85
C THR A 372 4.38 -4.85 -28.35
N ILE A 373 5.47 -5.15 -29.06
CA ILE A 373 5.48 -5.21 -30.52
C ILE A 373 5.83 -6.65 -30.91
N ASP A 374 4.86 -7.36 -31.43
CA ASP A 374 5.05 -8.67 -32.02
C ASP A 374 5.49 -8.53 -33.47
N GLN A 375 6.22 -9.52 -34.01
CA GLN A 375 6.70 -9.55 -35.40
C GLN A 375 7.44 -8.27 -35.80
N MET A 376 8.51 -7.93 -35.10
CA MET A 376 9.26 -6.68 -35.24
C MET A 376 9.59 -6.34 -36.72
N ALA A 377 9.99 -7.34 -37.52
CA ALA A 377 10.33 -7.15 -38.93
C ALA A 377 9.13 -6.62 -39.77
N ASN A 378 7.90 -7.04 -39.42
CA ASN A 378 6.66 -6.61 -40.09
C ASN A 378 6.09 -5.30 -39.50
N SER A 379 6.66 -4.85 -38.38
CA SER A 379 6.21 -3.65 -37.67
C SER A 379 7.12 -2.44 -37.87
N VAL A 380 8.08 -2.53 -38.79
CA VAL A 380 8.97 -1.42 -39.12
C VAL A 380 8.17 -0.20 -39.56
N GLY A 381 8.48 0.96 -38.99
CA GLY A 381 7.79 2.23 -39.24
C GLY A 381 6.44 2.39 -38.52
N LYS A 382 5.93 1.35 -37.84
CA LYS A 382 4.67 1.42 -37.10
C LYS A 382 4.94 1.72 -35.63
N SER A 383 4.25 2.73 -35.08
CA SER A 383 4.31 3.07 -33.66
C SER A 383 3.24 2.31 -32.89
N THR A 384 3.62 1.77 -31.74
CA THR A 384 2.70 1.20 -30.76
C THR A 384 2.58 2.17 -29.59
N GLU A 385 1.35 2.53 -29.24
CA GLU A 385 1.08 3.45 -28.15
C GLU A 385 1.17 2.76 -26.78
N GLY A 386 1.72 3.47 -25.83
CA GLY A 386 1.79 3.12 -24.43
C GLY A 386 1.05 4.14 -23.55
N PRO A 387 1.14 4.01 -22.22
CA PRO A 387 0.54 4.95 -21.27
C PRO A 387 1.06 6.38 -21.49
N TYR A 388 0.21 7.37 -21.14
CA TYR A 388 0.58 8.81 -21.14
C TYR A 388 1.10 9.29 -22.51
N SER A 389 0.49 8.82 -23.59
CA SER A 389 0.87 9.16 -24.98
C SER A 389 2.33 8.81 -25.31
N SER A 390 2.92 7.87 -24.58
CA SER A 390 4.22 7.31 -24.96
C SER A 390 4.07 6.43 -26.20
N LYS A 391 5.15 6.34 -26.98
CA LYS A 391 5.18 5.52 -28.20
C LYS A 391 6.49 4.76 -28.29
N LEU A 392 6.38 3.53 -28.79
CA LEU A 392 7.53 2.72 -29.15
C LEU A 392 7.43 2.33 -30.62
N THR A 393 8.48 2.57 -31.36
CA THR A 393 8.55 2.31 -32.81
C THR A 393 9.79 1.48 -33.13
N VAL A 394 9.66 0.46 -33.92
CA VAL A 394 10.80 -0.18 -34.60
C VAL A 394 11.04 0.59 -35.86
N SER A 395 12.09 1.44 -35.90
CA SER A 395 12.37 2.31 -37.05
C SER A 395 13.08 1.57 -38.18
N GLU A 396 13.91 0.58 -37.84
CA GLU A 396 14.63 -0.25 -38.82
C GLU A 396 14.86 -1.65 -38.21
N TYR A 397 14.84 -2.64 -39.09
CA TYR A 397 15.15 -4.03 -38.76
C TYR A 397 15.93 -4.64 -39.93
N THR A 398 17.22 -4.88 -39.75
CA THR A 398 18.13 -5.35 -40.83
C THR A 398 18.89 -6.59 -40.36
N MET A 399 18.78 -7.66 -41.13
CA MET A 399 19.60 -8.87 -40.98
C MET A 399 20.86 -8.75 -41.81
N GLN A 400 22.01 -8.81 -41.18
CA GLN A 400 23.31 -8.68 -41.83
C GLN A 400 23.78 -10.01 -42.46
N LYS A 401 24.72 -9.92 -43.43
CA LYS A 401 25.29 -11.12 -44.11
C LYS A 401 26.02 -12.06 -43.14
N ASP A 402 26.55 -11.55 -42.05
CA ASP A 402 27.22 -12.32 -40.97
C ASP A 402 26.23 -13.07 -40.07
N GLY A 403 24.91 -12.87 -40.30
CA GLY A 403 23.82 -13.45 -39.49
C GLY A 403 23.52 -12.68 -38.23
N SER A 404 24.15 -11.52 -37.99
CA SER A 404 23.75 -10.60 -36.92
C SER A 404 22.52 -9.81 -37.34
N THR A 405 21.75 -9.32 -36.37
CA THR A 405 20.56 -8.49 -36.63
C THR A 405 20.77 -7.11 -35.98
N THR A 406 20.54 -6.06 -36.77
CA THR A 406 20.54 -4.68 -36.29
C THR A 406 19.10 -4.19 -36.21
N VAL A 407 18.73 -3.60 -35.08
CA VAL A 407 17.41 -3.04 -34.84
C VAL A 407 17.55 -1.61 -34.38
N HIS A 408 16.83 -0.69 -35.02
CA HIS A 408 16.68 0.68 -34.53
C HIS A 408 15.32 0.80 -33.86
N ILE A 409 15.31 1.25 -32.62
CA ILE A 409 14.09 1.53 -31.89
C ILE A 409 14.03 3.02 -31.50
N ARG A 410 12.84 3.57 -31.61
CA ARG A 410 12.54 4.94 -31.19
C ARG A 410 11.50 4.90 -30.10
N GLY A 411 11.81 5.51 -28.95
CA GLY A 411 10.90 5.77 -27.86
C GLY A 411 10.53 7.25 -27.81
N GLU A 412 9.25 7.55 -27.67
CA GLU A 412 8.75 8.91 -27.52
C GLU A 412 7.94 9.00 -26.22
N THR A 413 8.13 10.07 -25.44
CA THR A 413 7.36 10.37 -24.25
C THR A 413 7.15 11.87 -24.10
N MET A 414 6.18 12.26 -23.29
CA MET A 414 6.05 13.65 -22.89
C MET A 414 7.18 14.03 -21.93
N GLN A 415 7.61 15.30 -22.01
CA GLN A 415 8.52 15.87 -21.02
C GLN A 415 7.92 15.81 -19.62
N GLN A 416 8.75 15.57 -18.62
CA GLN A 416 8.31 15.41 -17.23
C GLN A 416 7.48 16.59 -16.72
N TRP A 417 7.86 17.83 -17.07
CA TRP A 417 7.13 19.02 -16.65
C TRP A 417 5.75 19.12 -17.30
N VAL A 418 5.59 18.64 -18.57
CA VAL A 418 4.30 18.59 -19.26
C VAL A 418 3.37 17.61 -18.57
N LEU A 419 3.87 16.41 -18.26
CA LEU A 419 3.12 15.41 -17.51
C LEU A 419 2.69 15.94 -16.15
N GLN A 420 3.58 16.63 -15.44
CA GLN A 420 3.29 17.23 -14.14
C GLN A 420 2.18 18.29 -14.24
N GLN A 421 2.21 19.11 -15.27
CA GLN A 421 1.17 20.11 -15.53
C GLN A 421 -0.17 19.47 -15.89
N MET A 422 -0.18 18.48 -16.78
CA MET A 422 -1.40 17.75 -17.16
C MET A 422 -2.05 17.01 -15.99
N MET A 423 -1.25 16.54 -15.05
CA MET A 423 -1.72 15.85 -13.86
C MET A 423 -2.12 16.79 -12.73
N GLY A 424 -2.13 18.11 -12.97
CA GLY A 424 -2.53 19.11 -11.96
C GLY A 424 -1.66 19.05 -10.70
N GLY A 425 -0.35 18.83 -10.84
CA GLY A 425 0.58 18.72 -9.73
C GLY A 425 0.57 17.40 -8.98
N ARG A 426 -0.17 16.40 -9.47
CA ARG A 426 -0.09 15.04 -8.94
C ARG A 426 1.26 14.42 -9.25
N ALA A 427 1.68 13.47 -8.41
CA ALA A 427 2.88 12.69 -8.68
C ALA A 427 2.78 12.00 -10.06
N ILE A 428 3.84 12.12 -10.85
CA ILE A 428 3.93 11.42 -12.14
C ILE A 428 4.03 9.93 -11.84
N PRO A 429 3.12 9.12 -12.39
CA PRO A 429 3.21 7.67 -12.19
C PRO A 429 4.53 7.12 -12.73
N PRO A 430 5.11 6.11 -12.06
CA PRO A 430 6.36 5.49 -12.51
C PRO A 430 6.33 4.99 -13.95
N GLU A 431 5.16 4.61 -14.45
CA GLU A 431 4.96 4.17 -15.84
C GLU A 431 5.28 5.28 -16.85
N ALA A 432 4.99 6.54 -16.48
CA ALA A 432 5.25 7.69 -17.35
C ALA A 432 6.73 8.08 -17.42
N LEU A 433 7.54 7.67 -16.45
CA LEU A 433 8.97 8.01 -16.37
C LEU A 433 9.87 6.98 -17.05
N ASN A 434 9.33 5.82 -17.43
CA ASN A 434 10.13 4.66 -17.85
C ASN A 434 10.80 4.79 -19.24
N ILE A 435 10.35 5.71 -20.10
CA ILE A 435 10.92 5.84 -21.45
C ILE A 435 12.30 6.49 -21.43
N GLY A 436 12.61 7.35 -20.46
CA GLY A 436 13.97 7.87 -20.29
C GLY A 436 15.03 6.79 -20.04
N ASN A 437 14.60 5.59 -19.68
CA ASN A 437 15.45 4.42 -19.43
C ASN A 437 15.12 3.24 -20.38
N LEU A 438 14.75 3.55 -21.61
CA LEU A 438 14.26 2.60 -22.60
C LEU A 438 15.09 1.32 -22.69
N ILE A 439 16.40 1.43 -22.71
CA ILE A 439 17.32 0.30 -22.87
C ILE A 439 17.22 -0.71 -21.74
N ASN A 440 17.06 -0.24 -20.51
CA ASN A 440 17.00 -1.09 -19.32
C ASN A 440 15.62 -1.70 -19.09
N THR A 441 14.60 -1.18 -19.79
CA THR A 441 13.21 -1.61 -19.63
C THR A 441 12.71 -2.50 -20.76
N VAL A 442 13.50 -2.66 -21.84
CA VAL A 442 13.12 -3.46 -23.01
C VAL A 442 13.68 -4.86 -22.91
N LYS A 443 12.84 -5.85 -23.19
CA LYS A 443 13.23 -7.26 -23.36
C LYS A 443 12.91 -7.71 -24.78
N PHE A 444 13.83 -8.47 -25.37
CA PHE A 444 13.68 -9.03 -26.71
C PHE A 444 13.48 -10.54 -26.63
N TYR A 445 12.66 -11.06 -27.51
CA TYR A 445 12.33 -12.48 -27.57
C TYR A 445 12.52 -13.00 -29.00
N ASP A 446 12.92 -14.25 -29.12
CA ASP A 446 12.95 -14.96 -30.39
C ASP A 446 11.54 -15.50 -30.78
N ALA A 447 11.46 -16.19 -31.94
CA ALA A 447 10.21 -16.76 -32.44
C ALA A 447 9.64 -17.88 -31.54
N GLN A 448 10.45 -18.47 -30.68
CA GLN A 448 10.06 -19.47 -29.69
C GLN A 448 9.66 -18.87 -28.35
N GLY A 449 9.68 -17.54 -28.20
CA GLY A 449 9.38 -16.83 -26.98
C GLY A 449 10.50 -16.86 -25.95
N LYS A 450 11.70 -17.27 -26.31
CA LYS A 450 12.87 -17.27 -25.43
C LYS A 450 13.47 -15.87 -25.35
N VAL A 451 13.79 -15.42 -24.12
CA VAL A 451 14.41 -14.11 -23.89
C VAL A 451 15.82 -14.11 -24.49
N LEU A 452 16.09 -13.11 -25.30
CA LEU A 452 17.43 -12.86 -25.83
C LEU A 452 18.30 -12.15 -24.80
N PRO A 453 19.62 -12.38 -24.79
CA PRO A 453 20.54 -11.62 -23.95
C PRO A 453 20.52 -10.14 -24.34
N ALA A 454 21.00 -9.30 -23.44
CA ALA A 454 21.09 -7.86 -23.69
C ALA A 454 21.87 -7.60 -24.98
N PRO A 455 21.28 -6.83 -25.96
CA PRO A 455 21.94 -6.51 -27.20
C PRO A 455 23.13 -5.58 -26.97
N GLN A 456 24.04 -5.56 -27.92
CA GLN A 456 25.09 -4.55 -27.99
C GLN A 456 24.45 -3.21 -28.42
N GLN A 457 24.50 -2.21 -27.56
CA GLN A 457 24.10 -0.86 -27.91
C GLN A 457 25.21 -0.21 -28.75
N THR A 458 24.89 0.25 -29.96
CA THR A 458 25.87 0.84 -30.87
C THR A 458 25.73 2.36 -30.99
N ALA A 459 24.52 2.90 -30.76
CA ALA A 459 24.27 4.34 -30.76
C ALA A 459 23.05 4.67 -29.89
N THR A 460 23.05 5.86 -29.29
CA THR A 460 21.89 6.46 -28.62
C THR A 460 21.88 7.96 -28.90
N ASN A 461 20.76 8.44 -29.40
CA ASN A 461 20.51 9.84 -29.65
C ASN A 461 19.31 10.30 -28.85
N TYR A 462 19.43 11.47 -28.23
CA TYR A 462 18.35 12.13 -27.51
C TYR A 462 17.96 13.38 -28.27
N SER A 463 16.68 13.59 -28.49
CA SER A 463 16.12 14.80 -29.08
C SER A 463 14.82 15.16 -28.36
N GLY A 464 14.35 16.39 -28.55
CA GLY A 464 13.08 16.84 -27.97
C GLY A 464 12.64 18.18 -28.53
N ASP A 465 11.34 18.44 -28.50
CA ASP A 465 10.70 19.66 -29.04
C ASP A 465 10.13 20.57 -27.93
N GLY A 466 10.56 20.38 -26.71
CA GLY A 466 10.03 21.11 -25.53
C GLY A 466 8.77 20.45 -24.93
N TRP A 467 8.01 19.68 -25.67
CA TRP A 467 6.81 18.94 -25.19
C TRP A 467 7.07 17.46 -25.06
N ARG A 468 7.85 16.92 -25.99
CA ARG A 468 8.20 15.50 -26.07
C ARG A 468 9.69 15.29 -25.98
N GLN A 469 10.07 14.17 -25.46
CA GLN A 469 11.42 13.63 -25.48
C GLN A 469 11.40 12.38 -26.36
N THR A 470 12.37 12.31 -27.26
CA THR A 470 12.58 11.17 -28.17
C THR A 470 13.94 10.56 -27.88
N ILE A 471 13.98 9.24 -27.85
CA ILE A 471 15.20 8.45 -27.70
C ILE A 471 15.27 7.51 -28.89
N ASP A 472 16.33 7.63 -29.70
CA ASP A 472 16.65 6.70 -30.77
C ASP A 472 17.82 5.80 -30.34
N VAL A 473 17.62 4.50 -30.42
CA VAL A 473 18.63 3.51 -29.99
C VAL A 473 18.87 2.51 -31.08
N THR A 474 20.15 2.29 -31.40
CA THR A 474 20.60 1.25 -32.32
C THR A 474 21.15 0.07 -31.52
N LEU A 475 20.59 -1.11 -31.76
CA LEU A 475 20.90 -2.34 -31.05
C LEU A 475 21.39 -3.40 -32.01
N LYS A 476 22.52 -4.04 -31.72
CA LYS A 476 23.07 -5.15 -32.48
C LYS A 476 22.96 -6.47 -31.70
N PHE A 477 22.35 -7.45 -32.34
CA PHE A 477 22.22 -8.81 -31.85
C PHE A 477 23.21 -9.69 -32.62
N PRO A 478 24.25 -10.23 -31.97
CA PRO A 478 25.20 -11.11 -32.65
C PRO A 478 24.49 -12.42 -33.05
N LYS A 479 24.98 -13.06 -34.11
CA LYS A 479 24.52 -14.40 -34.47
C LYS A 479 24.76 -15.36 -33.31
N SER A 480 23.73 -16.11 -32.98
CA SER A 480 23.80 -17.17 -31.95
C SER A 480 23.49 -18.52 -32.57
N SER A 481 24.18 -19.57 -32.13
CA SER A 481 23.88 -20.96 -32.51
C SER A 481 22.72 -21.56 -31.72
N THR A 482 22.33 -20.93 -30.58
CA THR A 482 21.34 -21.48 -29.65
C THR A 482 20.10 -20.61 -29.51
N LEU A 483 20.11 -19.38 -30.04
CA LEU A 483 19.04 -18.42 -29.94
C LEU A 483 18.64 -17.92 -31.34
N GLY A 484 17.37 -17.68 -31.54
CA GLY A 484 16.84 -17.09 -32.78
C GLY A 484 17.15 -15.61 -32.88
N VAL A 485 16.67 -15.00 -33.95
CA VAL A 485 16.69 -13.55 -34.19
C VAL A 485 15.60 -12.88 -33.36
N PRO A 486 15.73 -11.58 -32.97
CA PRO A 486 14.69 -10.85 -32.25
C PRO A 486 13.43 -10.71 -33.10
N THR A 487 12.31 -11.27 -32.62
CA THR A 487 11.01 -11.20 -33.32
C THR A 487 9.99 -10.40 -32.55
N LYS A 488 10.18 -10.26 -31.22
CA LYS A 488 9.26 -9.57 -30.34
C LYS A 488 10.03 -8.67 -29.38
N ILE A 489 9.50 -7.48 -29.15
CA ILE A 489 9.97 -6.53 -28.14
C ILE A 489 8.88 -6.28 -27.10
N VAL A 490 9.26 -6.32 -25.83
CA VAL A 490 8.38 -5.97 -24.72
C VAL A 490 9.06 -4.92 -23.88
N GLN A 491 8.47 -3.74 -23.82
CA GLN A 491 8.84 -2.72 -22.84
C GLN A 491 8.11 -3.00 -21.56
N THR A 492 8.85 -3.12 -20.48
CA THR A 492 8.30 -3.30 -19.13
C THR A 492 8.42 -2.02 -18.31
N GLY A 493 7.54 -1.85 -17.36
CA GLY A 493 7.57 -0.74 -16.44
C GLY A 493 6.95 -1.10 -15.09
N THR A 494 6.72 -0.09 -14.28
CA THR A 494 6.08 -0.24 -12.98
C THR A 494 4.64 0.22 -13.07
N LYS A 495 3.67 -0.67 -12.84
CA LYS A 495 2.26 -0.32 -12.75
C LYS A 495 1.92 0.08 -11.32
N VAL A 496 1.21 1.20 -11.14
CA VAL A 496 0.61 1.57 -9.85
C VAL A 496 -0.76 0.91 -9.74
N VAL A 497 -0.96 0.15 -8.68
CA VAL A 497 -2.24 -0.50 -8.35
C VAL A 497 -2.71 0.01 -7.01
N SER A 498 -3.93 0.56 -6.97
CA SER A 498 -4.55 0.93 -5.71
C SER A 498 -5.18 -0.30 -5.06
N VAL A 499 -4.81 -0.56 -3.81
CA VAL A 499 -5.22 -1.74 -3.05
C VAL A 499 -5.99 -1.30 -1.81
N ASP A 500 -7.13 -1.94 -1.57
CA ASP A 500 -7.98 -1.72 -0.42
C ASP A 500 -7.80 -2.85 0.59
N VAL A 501 -7.30 -2.50 1.78
CA VAL A 501 -7.02 -3.44 2.88
C VAL A 501 -8.13 -3.31 3.93
N PRO A 502 -9.07 -4.25 4.02
CA PRO A 502 -10.07 -4.24 5.07
C PRO A 502 -9.45 -4.54 6.44
N PHE A 503 -9.94 -3.88 7.48
CA PHE A 503 -9.52 -4.14 8.85
C PHE A 503 -10.70 -4.09 9.82
N GLN A 504 -10.57 -4.86 10.90
CA GLN A 504 -11.46 -4.89 12.06
C GLN A 504 -10.60 -4.94 13.31
N LEU A 505 -10.69 -3.92 14.13
CA LEU A 505 -9.98 -3.84 15.41
C LEU A 505 -11.00 -3.83 16.54
N GLU A 506 -10.68 -4.56 17.62
CA GLU A 506 -11.53 -4.65 18.81
C GLU A 506 -10.79 -4.09 20.03
N ASN A 507 -11.54 -3.47 20.94
CA ASN A 507 -11.02 -2.94 22.19
C ASN A 507 -9.88 -1.91 22.00
N VAL A 508 -10.04 -1.01 21.04
CA VAL A 508 -9.06 0.07 20.79
C VAL A 508 -9.10 1.08 21.92
N LYS A 509 -7.98 1.23 22.63
CA LYS A 509 -7.86 2.21 23.71
C LYS A 509 -7.68 3.60 23.15
N LEU A 510 -8.38 4.56 23.75
CA LEU A 510 -8.31 5.98 23.39
C LEU A 510 -7.43 6.75 24.37
N PRO A 511 -6.87 7.91 23.97
CA PRO A 511 -6.01 8.75 24.78
C PRO A 511 -6.71 9.32 26.03
#